data_87bb2a528811d6c0e94ba5bcb8135fc8
#
_entry.id   87bb2a528811d6c0e94ba5bcb8135fc8
#
_cell.length_a   1.000
_cell.length_b   1.000
_cell.length_c   1.000
_cell.angle_alpha   90.00
_cell.angle_beta   90.00
_cell.angle_gamma   90.00
#
_symmetry.space_group_name_H-M   'P 1'
#
loop_
_entity.id
_entity.type
_entity.pdbx_description
1 polymer ?
#
loop_
_entity_poly.entity_id
_entity_poly.type
_entity_poly.pdbx_seq_one_letter_code
_entity_poly.pdbx_strand_id
1 'polypeptide(L)' 'MTKVTLVIHGMSCGHCVNRVQQVLAATPGVVKATVTLHPGQAKVEYDEASATPALLAAAVTTAGYSATVPG' A
#
# COMPACT_ATOMS: atom_id res chain seq x y z
N MET A 1 -4.90 -13.87 -8.54
CA MET A 1 -4.61 -12.69 -7.70
C MET A 1 -3.13 -12.39 -7.73
N THR A 2 -2.78 -11.15 -7.87
CA THR A 2 -1.40 -10.69 -7.93
C THR A 2 -1.03 -10.06 -6.58
N LYS A 3 0.20 -10.28 -6.17
CA LYS A 3 0.72 -9.69 -4.93
C LYS A 3 1.85 -8.74 -5.26
N VAL A 4 1.89 -7.62 -4.55
CA VAL A 4 2.99 -6.67 -4.66
C VAL A 4 3.38 -6.19 -3.26
N THR A 5 4.66 -5.94 -3.08
CA THR A 5 5.17 -5.32 -1.85
C THR A 5 5.61 -3.90 -2.18
N LEU A 6 5.01 -2.93 -1.52
CA LEU A 6 5.40 -1.53 -1.65
C LEU A 6 6.33 -1.16 -0.51
N VAL A 7 7.39 -0.41 -0.81
CA VAL A 7 8.23 0.18 0.22
C VAL A 7 7.65 1.55 0.54
N ILE A 8 7.32 1.79 1.80
CA ILE A 8 6.64 3.01 2.22
C ILE A 8 7.56 3.80 3.14
N HIS A 9 7.73 5.07 2.82
CA HIS A 9 8.56 6.00 3.56
C HIS A 9 7.67 7.02 4.30
N GLY A 10 8.15 7.51 5.43
CA GLY A 10 7.47 8.52 6.21
C GLY A 10 6.54 7.99 7.28
N MET A 11 6.40 6.69 7.40
CA MET A 11 5.64 6.11 8.51
C MET A 11 6.50 6.11 9.76
N SER A 12 6.02 6.76 10.81
CA SER A 12 6.78 6.88 12.06
C SER A 12 6.09 6.24 13.26
N CYS A 13 4.85 5.78 13.11
CA CYS A 13 4.11 5.17 14.22
C CYS A 13 2.98 4.27 13.69
N GLY A 14 2.36 3.51 14.61
CA GLY A 14 1.28 2.61 14.25
C GLY A 14 0.06 3.31 13.66
N HIS A 15 -0.12 4.58 13.97
CA HIS A 15 -1.19 5.39 13.42
C HIS A 15 -1.06 5.51 11.90
N CYS A 16 0.17 5.71 11.44
CA CYS A 16 0.47 5.79 10.01
C CYS A 16 0.19 4.46 9.32
N VAL A 17 0.57 3.36 9.96
CA VAL A 17 0.31 2.01 9.45
C VAL A 17 -1.19 1.80 9.22
N ASN A 18 -2.00 2.14 10.21
CA ASN A 18 -3.45 1.99 10.10
C ASN A 18 -4.02 2.84 8.98
N ARG A 19 -3.53 4.08 8.84
CA ARG A 19 -4.00 4.98 7.80
C ARG A 19 -3.69 4.44 6.40
N VAL A 20 -2.46 3.99 6.19
CA VAL A 20 -2.06 3.41 4.91
C VAL A 20 -2.87 2.16 4.61
N GLN A 21 -3.08 1.31 5.61
CA GLN A 21 -3.86 0.09 5.44
C GLN A 21 -5.30 0.41 5.05
N GLN A 22 -5.91 1.40 5.67
CA GLN A 22 -7.27 1.81 5.33
C GLN A 22 -7.36 2.34 3.90
N VAL A 23 -6.39 3.15 3.49
CA VAL A 23 -6.37 3.70 2.14
C VAL A 23 -6.23 2.60 1.10
N LEU A 24 -5.32 1.65 1.33
CA LEU A 24 -5.14 0.53 0.42
C LEU A 24 -6.37 -0.37 0.38
N ALA A 25 -6.95 -0.66 1.53
CA ALA A 25 -8.15 -1.50 1.59
C ALA A 25 -9.35 -0.85 0.88
N ALA A 26 -9.40 0.47 0.85
CA ALA A 26 -10.45 1.21 0.16
C ALA A 26 -10.22 1.35 -1.34
N THR A 27 -9.03 1.01 -1.82
CA THR A 27 -8.70 1.12 -3.24
C THR A 27 -9.42 0.03 -4.03
N PRO A 28 -10.13 0.37 -5.11
CA PRO A 28 -10.80 -0.64 -5.94
C PRO A 28 -9.79 -1.64 -6.50
N GLY A 29 -10.17 -2.91 -6.48
CA GLY A 29 -9.33 -4.00 -6.96
C GLY A 29 -8.43 -4.61 -5.91
N VAL A 30 -8.30 -4.01 -4.75
CA VAL A 30 -7.52 -4.57 -3.64
C VAL A 30 -8.35 -5.61 -2.89
N VAL A 31 -7.80 -6.80 -2.77
CA VAL A 31 -8.45 -7.91 -2.05
C VAL A 31 -8.00 -7.89 -0.59
N LYS A 32 -6.70 -7.69 -0.37
CA LYS A 32 -6.14 -7.70 0.97
C LYS A 32 -4.91 -6.82 1.01
N ALA A 33 -4.75 -6.09 2.10
CA ALA A 33 -3.56 -5.27 2.32
C ALA A 33 -3.04 -5.53 3.73
N THR A 34 -1.73 -5.73 3.84
CA THR A 34 -1.05 -5.89 5.12
C THR A 34 0.11 -4.90 5.15
N VAL A 35 0.07 -3.98 6.11
CA VAL A 35 1.08 -2.94 6.25
C VAL A 35 1.89 -3.20 7.50
N THR A 36 3.21 -3.09 7.37
CA THR A 36 4.14 -3.22 8.49
C THR A 36 4.93 -1.93 8.67
N LEU A 37 5.39 -1.68 9.89
CA LEU A 37 6.14 -0.48 10.21
C LEU A 37 7.65 -0.69 10.11
N HIS A 38 8.13 -1.82 10.54
CA HIS A 38 9.55 -2.16 10.53
C HIS A 38 9.75 -3.53 9.87
N PRO A 39 10.16 -3.57 8.59
CA PRO A 39 10.37 -2.43 7.70
C PRO A 39 9.06 -1.78 7.25
N GLY A 40 9.14 -0.52 6.81
CA GLY A 40 7.98 0.17 6.28
C GLY A 40 7.57 -0.39 4.93
N GLN A 41 6.68 -1.35 4.93
CA GLN A 41 6.25 -2.06 3.74
C GLN A 41 4.74 -2.31 3.78
N ALA A 42 4.15 -2.42 2.58
CA ALA A 42 2.76 -2.85 2.43
C ALA A 42 2.72 -4.01 1.45
N LYS A 43 2.20 -5.14 1.91
CA LYS A 43 1.95 -6.29 1.04
C LYS A 43 0.50 -6.25 0.62
N VAL A 44 0.26 -6.15 -0.67
CA VAL A 44 -1.08 -5.98 -1.22
C VAL A 44 -1.39 -7.11 -2.17
N GLU A 45 -2.53 -7.75 -1.96
CA GLU A 45 -3.11 -8.68 -2.91
C GLU A 45 -4.20 -7.94 -3.66
N TYR A 46 -4.13 -7.94 -4.98
CA TYR A 46 -5.04 -7.18 -5.81
C TYR A 46 -5.37 -7.92 -7.10
N ASP A 47 -6.48 -7.52 -7.70
CA ASP A 47 -6.87 -7.98 -9.02
C ASP A 47 -6.21 -7.07 -10.07
N GLU A 48 -5.28 -7.61 -10.81
CA GLU A 48 -4.54 -6.83 -11.81
C GLU A 48 -5.41 -6.31 -12.95
N ALA A 49 -6.61 -6.85 -13.10
CA ALA A 49 -7.58 -6.30 -14.06
C ALA A 49 -8.21 -5.00 -13.56
N SER A 50 -8.20 -4.76 -12.27
CA SER A 50 -8.85 -3.61 -11.65
C SER A 50 -7.87 -2.63 -11.02
N ALA A 51 -6.67 -3.07 -10.67
CA ALA A 51 -5.67 -2.24 -9.99
C ALA A 51 -4.29 -2.51 -10.55
N THR A 52 -3.39 -1.55 -10.38
CA THR A 52 -1.99 -1.67 -10.77
C THR A 52 -1.10 -1.26 -9.61
N PRO A 53 0.18 -1.70 -9.57
CA PRO A 53 1.10 -1.23 -8.54
C PRO A 53 1.23 0.30 -8.50
N ALA A 54 1.21 0.95 -9.67
CA ALA A 54 1.27 2.40 -9.74
C ALA A 54 0.04 3.05 -9.07
N LEU A 55 -1.13 2.47 -9.24
CA LEU A 55 -2.35 2.96 -8.61
C LEU A 55 -2.27 2.81 -7.08
N LEU A 56 -1.72 1.70 -6.61
CA LEU A 56 -1.55 1.46 -5.18
C LEU A 56 -0.56 2.45 -4.57
N ALA A 57 0.55 2.69 -5.25
CA ALA A 57 1.53 3.68 -4.82
C ALA A 57 0.91 5.09 -4.78
N ALA A 58 0.11 5.44 -5.76
CA ALA A 58 -0.58 6.72 -5.79
C ALA A 58 -1.56 6.86 -4.62
N ALA A 59 -2.25 5.78 -4.26
CA ALA A 59 -3.15 5.78 -3.11
C ALA A 59 -2.42 6.10 -1.81
N VAL A 60 -1.25 5.48 -1.62
CA VAL A 60 -0.41 5.75 -0.45
C VAL A 60 0.09 7.19 -0.45
N THR A 61 0.50 7.70 -1.61
CA THR A 61 0.95 9.08 -1.75
C THR A 61 -0.17 10.06 -1.39
N THR A 62 -1.40 9.75 -1.79
CA THR A 62 -2.57 10.56 -1.45
C THR A 62 -2.79 10.60 0.06
N ALA A 63 -2.43 9.54 0.76
CA ALA A 63 -2.53 9.50 2.22
C ALA A 63 -1.43 10.32 2.92
N GLY A 64 -0.46 10.84 2.19
CA GLY A 64 0.61 11.68 2.73
C GLY A 64 1.94 10.97 2.93
N TYR A 65 2.13 9.80 2.34
CA TYR A 65 3.36 9.02 2.46
C TYR A 65 3.95 8.76 1.09
N SER A 66 5.23 8.45 1.04
CA SER A 66 5.89 8.05 -0.21
C SER A 66 5.89 6.54 -0.33
N ALA A 67 5.51 6.04 -1.48
CA ALA A 67 5.54 4.61 -1.76
C ALA A 67 6.36 4.35 -3.02
N THR A 68 7.19 3.32 -2.96
CA THR A 68 8.01 2.89 -4.08
C THR A 68 7.64 1.45 -4.42
N VAL A 69 7.49 1.19 -5.71
CA VAL A 69 7.27 -0.18 -6.19
C VAL A 69 8.64 -0.78 -6.48
N PRO A 70 9.10 -1.75 -5.67
CA PRO A 70 10.39 -2.39 -5.95
C PRO A 70 10.30 -3.28 -7.18
N GLY A 71 11.34 -3.27 -7.94
CA GLY A 71 11.49 -4.10 -9.10
C GLY A 71 10.93 -3.56 -10.35
#